data_3176ddf70507a56f4970df4277ff92f2
#
_entry.id   3176ddf70507a56f4970df4277ff92f2
#
_cell.length_a   1.000
_cell.length_b   1.000
_cell.length_c   1.000
_cell.angle_alpha   90.00
_cell.angle_beta   90.00
_cell.angle_gamma   90.00
#
_symmetry.space_group_name_H-M   'P 1'
#
loop_
_entity.id
_entity.type
_entity.pdbx_description
1 polymer ?
#
loop_
_entity_poly.entity_id
_entity_poly.type
_entity_poly.pdbx_seq_one_letter_code
_entity_poly.pdbx_strand_id
1 'polypeptide(L)'
;MKILGISGGRKDGNNDAMCKEALMAAKEMGAEVEFVRLLDLDIKYCTGCTACVGSLMTGKGNMCVLKDDFDWLLDKMLDADGIIFANPIFCKGAPSLFLTIRDRFGPRMDRGNNVVATKIAEATGGKAPDPRILKDKVVSYIGIGGSDWVTRFQCDSAIQALTPMWKVINNEVFPWSTGIVVDKDKVAKIHEIGANIATAAQDIANATYKGEEGVCPHCHSRNFYLDRESTHAVCCMCGIEGDVKILDGKVSFEFPEEHLEHAHDTLSGKLIHADDIKKTVAISMELKKSDDYKQRLENYKNFITATKPQR
;
A
#
# COMPACT_ATOMS: atom_id res chain seq x y z
N MET A 1 5.00 -10.21 -20.31
CA MET A 1 4.64 -9.59 -19.03
C MET A 1 4.27 -10.65 -18.02
N LYS A 2 4.54 -10.40 -16.75
CA LYS A 2 4.28 -11.32 -15.64
C LYS A 2 3.26 -10.69 -14.68
N ILE A 3 2.18 -11.42 -14.36
CA ILE A 3 1.14 -11.01 -13.41
C ILE A 3 1.17 -11.94 -12.21
N LEU A 4 1.33 -11.37 -11.02
CA LEU A 4 1.34 -12.06 -9.74
C LEU A 4 -0.01 -11.90 -9.04
N GLY A 5 -0.70 -13.00 -8.78
CA GLY A 5 -1.89 -13.02 -7.93
C GLY A 5 -1.53 -13.37 -6.48
N ILE A 6 -1.99 -12.55 -5.54
CA ILE A 6 -1.76 -12.73 -4.10
C ILE A 6 -3.10 -12.83 -3.40
N SER A 7 -3.38 -13.98 -2.78
CA SER A 7 -4.60 -14.21 -2.01
C SER A 7 -4.34 -14.08 -0.51
N GLY A 8 -5.12 -13.24 0.17
CA GLY A 8 -5.19 -13.17 1.64
C GLY A 8 -6.23 -14.10 2.26
N GLY A 9 -6.87 -14.95 1.47
CA GLY A 9 -7.89 -15.88 1.90
C GLY A 9 -7.37 -17.26 2.30
N ARG A 10 -8.26 -18.06 2.88
CA ARG A 10 -7.98 -19.47 3.18
C ARG A 10 -7.86 -20.30 1.90
N LYS A 11 -7.12 -21.41 2.01
CA LYS A 11 -6.95 -22.38 0.92
C LYS A 11 -8.30 -22.79 0.33
N ASP A 12 -8.38 -22.74 -1.00
CA ASP A 12 -9.55 -23.11 -1.81
C ASP A 12 -10.84 -22.34 -1.42
N GLY A 13 -10.71 -21.18 -0.78
CA GLY A 13 -11.81 -20.29 -0.45
C GLY A 13 -12.12 -19.26 -1.56
N ASN A 14 -13.12 -18.42 -1.32
CA ASN A 14 -13.59 -17.42 -2.29
C ASN A 14 -12.47 -16.49 -2.80
N ASN A 15 -11.57 -16.05 -1.93
CA ASN A 15 -10.47 -15.16 -2.34
C ASN A 15 -9.47 -15.87 -3.24
N ASP A 16 -9.14 -17.15 -2.95
CA ASP A 16 -8.29 -17.97 -3.82
C ASP A 16 -8.94 -18.15 -5.19
N ALA A 17 -10.23 -18.51 -5.21
CA ALA A 17 -10.97 -18.73 -6.45
C ALA A 17 -11.01 -17.45 -7.30
N MET A 18 -11.34 -16.31 -6.69
CA MET A 18 -11.45 -15.04 -7.42
C MET A 18 -10.08 -14.47 -7.83
N CYS A 19 -9.05 -14.67 -7.03
CA CYS A 19 -7.68 -14.36 -7.46
C CYS A 19 -7.28 -15.18 -8.69
N LYS A 20 -7.60 -16.47 -8.71
CA LYS A 20 -7.33 -17.35 -9.86
C LYS A 20 -8.19 -17.00 -11.08
N GLU A 21 -9.46 -16.59 -10.88
CA GLU A 21 -10.31 -16.10 -11.97
C GLU A 21 -9.67 -14.89 -12.68
N ALA A 22 -9.21 -13.91 -11.91
CA ALA A 22 -8.52 -12.76 -12.48
C ALA A 22 -7.19 -13.16 -13.16
N LEU A 23 -6.46 -14.15 -12.62
CA LEU A 23 -5.25 -14.69 -13.27
C LEU A 23 -5.57 -15.46 -14.55
N MET A 24 -6.72 -16.15 -14.63
CA MET A 24 -7.16 -16.82 -15.88
C MET A 24 -7.35 -15.79 -16.98
N ALA A 25 -8.05 -14.69 -16.72
CA ALA A 25 -8.21 -13.61 -17.67
C ALA A 25 -6.86 -12.98 -18.09
N ALA A 26 -5.97 -12.73 -17.13
CA ALA A 26 -4.64 -12.21 -17.44
C ALA A 26 -3.84 -13.19 -18.34
N LYS A 27 -3.97 -14.50 -18.11
CA LYS A 27 -3.34 -15.53 -18.95
C LYS A 27 -3.92 -15.58 -20.36
N GLU A 28 -5.23 -15.40 -20.51
CA GLU A 28 -5.90 -15.29 -21.82
C GLU A 28 -5.39 -14.10 -22.63
N MET A 29 -5.00 -13.01 -21.92
CA MET A 29 -4.34 -11.84 -22.50
C MET A 29 -2.83 -12.05 -22.78
N GLY A 30 -2.32 -13.26 -22.61
CA GLY A 30 -0.93 -13.63 -22.90
C GLY A 30 0.07 -13.39 -21.76
N ALA A 31 -0.39 -13.17 -20.53
CA ALA A 31 0.50 -13.02 -19.38
C ALA A 31 1.06 -14.38 -18.90
N GLU A 32 2.32 -14.39 -18.46
CA GLU A 32 2.81 -15.37 -17.51
C GLU A 32 2.16 -15.08 -16.15
N VAL A 33 1.60 -16.09 -15.49
CA VAL A 33 0.89 -15.90 -14.23
C VAL A 33 1.50 -16.72 -13.11
N GLU A 34 1.57 -16.12 -11.92
CA GLU A 34 2.01 -16.78 -10.69
C GLU A 34 0.99 -16.52 -9.58
N PHE A 35 0.81 -17.48 -8.68
CA PHE A 35 -0.14 -17.40 -7.57
C PHE A 35 0.54 -17.65 -6.23
N VAL A 36 0.31 -16.77 -5.27
CA VAL A 36 0.80 -16.86 -3.89
C VAL A 36 -0.37 -16.73 -2.92
N ARG A 37 -0.41 -17.56 -1.89
CA ARG A 37 -1.34 -17.42 -0.77
C ARG A 37 -0.61 -16.92 0.47
N LEU A 38 -1.03 -15.78 1.01
CA LEU A 38 -0.37 -15.17 2.16
C LEU A 38 -0.41 -16.04 3.42
N LEU A 39 -1.48 -16.81 3.60
CA LEU A 39 -1.62 -17.71 4.76
C LEU A 39 -0.65 -18.91 4.75
N ASP A 40 0.02 -19.16 3.65
CA ASP A 40 1.06 -20.20 3.54
C ASP A 40 2.46 -19.68 3.93
N LEU A 41 2.59 -18.36 4.22
CA LEU A 41 3.84 -17.69 4.51
C LEU A 41 3.96 -17.32 6.00
N ASP A 42 5.18 -17.43 6.55
CA ASP A 42 5.53 -16.85 7.86
C ASP A 42 5.98 -15.39 7.66
N ILE A 43 5.06 -14.44 7.88
CA ILE A 43 5.35 -13.01 7.77
C ILE A 43 5.16 -12.34 9.13
N LYS A 44 6.25 -11.88 9.73
CA LYS A 44 6.27 -11.19 11.01
C LYS A 44 5.85 -9.72 10.84
N TYR A 45 5.16 -9.19 11.84
CA TYR A 45 4.79 -7.77 11.88
C TYR A 45 6.01 -6.85 12.02
N CYS A 46 5.92 -5.65 11.48
CA CYS A 46 6.94 -4.62 11.64
C CYS A 46 7.03 -4.17 13.11
N THR A 47 8.24 -4.13 13.66
CA THR A 47 8.48 -3.71 15.06
C THR A 47 8.82 -2.22 15.20
N GLY A 48 8.83 -1.46 14.09
CA GLY A 48 9.19 -0.03 14.12
C GLY A 48 10.65 0.25 14.49
N CYS A 49 11.56 -0.72 14.32
CA CYS A 49 12.96 -0.62 14.75
C CYS A 49 13.82 0.35 13.89
N THR A 50 13.31 0.86 12.78
CA THR A 50 13.96 1.79 11.84
C THR A 50 15.29 1.33 11.23
N ALA A 51 15.69 0.07 11.41
CA ALA A 51 16.95 -0.47 10.87
C ALA A 51 17.03 -0.37 9.33
N CYS A 52 15.90 -0.52 8.63
CA CYS A 52 15.82 -0.35 7.19
C CYS A 52 16.09 1.11 6.76
N VAL A 53 15.61 2.10 7.50
CA VAL A 53 15.93 3.52 7.27
C VAL A 53 17.44 3.74 7.42
N GLY A 54 18.02 3.26 8.52
CA GLY A 54 19.46 3.35 8.77
C GLY A 54 20.28 2.70 7.65
N SER A 55 19.84 1.54 7.15
CA SER A 55 20.51 0.83 6.05
C SER A 55 20.47 1.65 4.74
N LEU A 56 19.30 2.17 4.36
CA LEU A 56 19.11 2.99 3.17
C LEU A 56 19.95 4.27 3.23
N MET A 57 19.87 5.00 4.33
CA MET A 57 20.49 6.33 4.48
C MET A 57 22.01 6.28 4.75
N THR A 58 22.61 5.10 4.89
CA THR A 58 24.05 4.92 5.08
C THR A 58 24.72 4.13 3.95
N GLY A 59 24.04 3.95 2.82
CA GLY A 59 24.59 3.23 1.67
C GLY A 59 24.86 1.74 1.93
N LYS A 60 24.07 1.10 2.80
CA LYS A 60 24.19 -0.33 3.11
C LYS A 60 23.14 -1.19 2.41
N GLY A 61 22.43 -0.62 1.43
CA GLY A 61 21.36 -1.26 0.69
C GLY A 61 20.02 -1.21 1.42
N ASN A 62 19.09 -2.04 1.00
CA ASN A 62 17.72 -2.11 1.52
C ASN A 62 17.55 -3.40 2.32
N MET A 63 17.69 -3.35 3.65
CA MET A 63 17.70 -4.51 4.53
C MET A 63 16.60 -4.43 5.59
N CYS A 64 16.07 -5.61 5.98
CA CYS A 64 15.27 -5.78 7.19
C CYS A 64 15.99 -6.72 8.16
N VAL A 65 15.86 -6.45 9.47
CA VAL A 65 16.44 -7.31 10.53
C VAL A 65 15.59 -8.56 10.78
N LEU A 66 14.31 -8.54 10.40
CA LEU A 66 13.43 -9.68 10.56
C LEU A 66 13.79 -10.77 9.52
N LYS A 67 13.81 -12.01 9.98
CA LYS A 67 14.04 -13.20 9.14
C LYS A 67 12.73 -13.96 9.06
N ASP A 68 12.12 -13.93 7.88
CA ASP A 68 10.82 -14.50 7.55
C ASP A 68 10.65 -14.58 6.04
N ASP A 69 9.47 -14.98 5.55
CA ASP A 69 9.19 -15.13 4.12
C ASP A 69 8.92 -13.80 3.38
N PHE A 70 9.00 -12.65 4.08
CA PHE A 70 8.70 -11.36 3.45
C PHE A 70 9.67 -11.02 2.32
N ASP A 71 10.97 -11.29 2.47
CA ASP A 71 11.96 -10.98 1.42
C ASP A 71 11.73 -11.85 0.18
N TRP A 72 11.30 -13.10 0.34
CA TRP A 72 10.88 -13.96 -0.77
C TRP A 72 9.63 -13.41 -1.48
N LEU A 73 8.60 -13.01 -0.72
CA LEU A 73 7.39 -12.39 -1.26
C LEU A 73 7.71 -11.09 -2.00
N LEU A 74 8.59 -10.28 -1.41
CA LEU A 74 9.04 -9.03 -2.01
C LEU A 74 9.72 -9.27 -3.35
N ASP A 75 10.60 -10.27 -3.44
CA ASP A 75 11.28 -10.65 -4.67
C ASP A 75 10.28 -11.02 -5.78
N LYS A 76 9.23 -11.81 -5.45
CA LYS A 76 8.12 -12.12 -6.37
C LYS A 76 7.38 -10.88 -6.87
N MET A 77 7.09 -9.94 -5.96
CA MET A 77 6.44 -8.67 -6.32
C MET A 77 7.35 -7.79 -7.20
N LEU A 78 8.67 -7.79 -6.95
CA LEU A 78 9.61 -7.03 -7.76
C LEU A 78 9.78 -7.59 -9.18
N ASP A 79 9.63 -8.89 -9.38
CA ASP A 79 9.70 -9.53 -10.68
C ASP A 79 8.44 -9.35 -11.53
N ALA A 80 7.29 -9.12 -10.92
CA ALA A 80 6.03 -8.94 -11.62
C ALA A 80 5.92 -7.54 -12.27
N ASP A 81 5.24 -7.46 -13.41
CA ASP A 81 4.84 -6.20 -14.05
C ASP A 81 3.50 -5.70 -13.48
N GLY A 82 2.62 -6.62 -13.08
CA GLY A 82 1.35 -6.33 -12.45
C GLY A 82 1.06 -7.28 -11.28
N ILE A 83 0.31 -6.78 -10.27
CA ILE A 83 -0.01 -7.53 -9.06
C ILE A 83 -1.50 -7.44 -8.76
N ILE A 84 -2.14 -8.57 -8.50
CA ILE A 84 -3.54 -8.65 -8.08
C ILE A 84 -3.58 -9.09 -6.62
N PHE A 85 -4.18 -8.29 -5.74
CA PHE A 85 -4.47 -8.69 -4.37
C PHE A 85 -5.95 -9.03 -4.23
N ALA A 86 -6.26 -10.26 -3.82
CA ALA A 86 -7.61 -10.70 -3.49
C ALA A 86 -7.70 -10.99 -1.98
N ASN A 87 -8.40 -10.13 -1.26
CA ASN A 87 -8.41 -10.14 0.20
C ASN A 87 -9.82 -10.26 0.78
N PRO A 88 -10.02 -11.01 1.88
CA PRO A 88 -11.25 -10.93 2.65
C PRO A 88 -11.35 -9.55 3.32
N ILE A 89 -12.58 -9.09 3.53
CA ILE A 89 -12.84 -7.84 4.27
C ILE A 89 -13.17 -8.19 5.72
N PHE A 90 -12.40 -7.66 6.66
CA PHE A 90 -12.66 -7.75 8.09
C PHE A 90 -12.76 -6.36 8.71
N CYS A 91 -13.72 -6.14 9.60
CA CYS A 91 -13.89 -4.85 10.28
C CYS A 91 -13.93 -3.66 9.31
N LYS A 92 -14.63 -3.80 8.18
CA LYS A 92 -14.78 -2.83 7.08
C LYS A 92 -13.53 -2.60 6.23
N GLY A 93 -12.37 -3.17 6.55
CA GLY A 93 -11.08 -2.90 5.92
C GLY A 93 -10.33 -4.15 5.47
N ALA A 94 -9.09 -3.95 5.07
CA ALA A 94 -8.20 -5.02 4.64
C ALA A 94 -7.82 -5.93 5.83
N PRO A 95 -7.52 -7.23 5.60
CA PRO A 95 -7.18 -8.18 6.65
C PRO A 95 -5.82 -7.88 7.27
N SER A 96 -5.63 -8.28 8.54
CA SER A 96 -4.40 -8.01 9.30
C SER A 96 -3.11 -8.46 8.61
N LEU A 97 -3.13 -9.60 7.92
CA LEU A 97 -1.95 -10.09 7.21
C LEU A 97 -1.56 -9.17 6.04
N PHE A 98 -2.53 -8.64 5.29
CA PHE A 98 -2.26 -7.64 4.27
C PHE A 98 -1.73 -6.33 4.89
N LEU A 99 -2.31 -5.88 6.02
CA LEU A 99 -1.81 -4.71 6.74
C LEU A 99 -0.38 -4.93 7.25
N THR A 100 -0.05 -6.14 7.71
CA THR A 100 1.32 -6.52 8.08
C THR A 100 2.30 -6.35 6.90
N ILE A 101 1.90 -6.78 5.70
CA ILE A 101 2.71 -6.60 4.49
C ILE A 101 2.86 -5.11 4.17
N ARG A 102 1.79 -4.32 4.24
CA ARG A 102 1.81 -2.88 4.03
C ARG A 102 2.77 -2.18 5.01
N ASP A 103 2.72 -2.51 6.29
CA ASP A 103 3.62 -1.97 7.31
C ASP A 103 5.09 -2.37 7.06
N ARG A 104 5.32 -3.55 6.48
CA ARG A 104 6.65 -4.03 6.07
C ARG A 104 7.16 -3.35 4.79
N PHE A 105 6.27 -2.76 3.97
CA PHE A 105 6.66 -1.92 2.85
C PHE A 105 7.41 -0.70 3.37
N GLY A 106 6.78 0.16 4.17
CA GLY A 106 7.38 1.32 4.81
C GLY A 106 8.55 1.92 4.01
N PRO A 107 9.66 2.26 4.66
CA PRO A 107 10.82 2.85 3.97
C PRO A 107 11.43 1.95 2.90
N ARG A 108 11.27 0.63 3.00
CA ARG A 108 11.87 -0.35 2.08
C ARG A 108 11.34 -0.25 0.66
N MET A 109 10.05 0.07 0.50
CA MET A 109 9.40 0.19 -0.80
C MET A 109 9.09 1.63 -1.18
N ASP A 110 9.29 2.58 -0.28
CA ASP A 110 9.06 4.00 -0.57
C ASP A 110 9.98 4.48 -1.68
N ARG A 111 9.40 4.92 -2.79
CA ARG A 111 10.12 5.33 -3.98
C ARG A 111 11.08 6.49 -3.70
N GLY A 112 10.66 7.51 -2.94
CA GLY A 112 11.49 8.66 -2.59
C GLY A 112 12.72 8.25 -1.79
N ASN A 113 12.54 7.43 -0.75
CA ASN A 113 13.64 6.89 0.05
C ASN A 113 14.63 6.07 -0.78
N ASN A 114 14.14 5.25 -1.72
CA ASN A 114 15.02 4.43 -2.56
C ASN A 114 15.75 5.26 -3.62
N VAL A 115 15.16 6.33 -4.17
CA VAL A 115 15.85 7.30 -5.03
C VAL A 115 16.99 7.99 -4.26
N VAL A 116 16.72 8.46 -3.03
CA VAL A 116 17.74 9.09 -2.17
C VAL A 116 18.85 8.09 -1.81
N ALA A 117 18.48 6.86 -1.42
CA ALA A 117 19.43 5.82 -1.05
C ALA A 117 20.35 5.40 -2.22
N THR A 118 19.83 5.39 -3.45
CA THR A 118 20.63 5.12 -4.66
C THR A 118 21.70 6.20 -4.84
N LYS A 119 21.31 7.48 -4.73
CA LYS A 119 22.25 8.61 -4.81
C LYS A 119 23.31 8.57 -3.71
N ILE A 120 22.93 8.21 -2.47
CA ILE A 120 23.88 8.05 -1.36
C ILE A 120 24.87 6.93 -1.67
N ALA A 121 24.40 5.78 -2.15
CA ALA A 121 25.27 4.65 -2.49
C ALA A 121 26.28 5.01 -3.59
N GLU A 122 25.84 5.71 -4.64
CA GLU A 122 26.70 6.23 -5.71
C GLU A 122 27.77 7.18 -5.17
N ALA A 123 27.38 8.14 -4.33
CA ALA A 123 28.30 9.13 -3.76
C ALA A 123 29.31 8.54 -2.77
N THR A 124 28.96 7.46 -2.08
CA THR A 124 29.80 6.84 -1.02
C THR A 124 30.50 5.55 -1.44
N GLY A 125 30.26 5.06 -2.66
CA GLY A 125 30.72 3.72 -3.09
C GLY A 125 30.06 2.59 -2.32
N GLY A 126 28.85 2.83 -1.76
CA GLY A 126 28.10 1.87 -0.97
C GLY A 126 27.26 0.91 -1.82
N LYS A 127 26.36 0.17 -1.15
CA LYS A 127 25.42 -0.75 -1.78
C LYS A 127 24.09 -0.04 -2.07
N ALA A 128 23.72 0.09 -3.34
CA ALA A 128 22.43 0.60 -3.75
C ALA A 128 21.28 -0.38 -3.41
N PRO A 129 20.03 0.10 -3.26
CA PRO A 129 18.85 -0.76 -3.26
C PRO A 129 18.70 -1.53 -4.58
N ASP A 130 17.87 -2.59 -4.56
CA ASP A 130 17.50 -3.31 -5.78
C ASP A 130 16.82 -2.36 -6.79
N PRO A 131 17.34 -2.21 -8.01
CA PRO A 131 16.80 -1.27 -9.00
C PRO A 131 15.36 -1.60 -9.43
N ARG A 132 14.90 -2.85 -9.26
CA ARG A 132 13.51 -3.25 -9.55
C ARG A 132 12.47 -2.52 -8.68
N ILE A 133 12.88 -1.99 -7.49
CA ILE A 133 12.01 -1.18 -6.63
C ILE A 133 11.55 0.12 -7.33
N LEU A 134 12.41 0.67 -8.20
CA LEU A 134 12.14 1.90 -8.92
C LEU A 134 11.41 1.67 -10.26
N LYS A 135 11.12 0.43 -10.64
CA LYS A 135 10.32 0.14 -11.83
C LYS A 135 8.85 0.47 -11.60
N ASP A 136 8.23 1.04 -12.61
CA ASP A 136 6.78 1.23 -12.61
C ASP A 136 6.08 -0.12 -12.70
N LYS A 137 4.97 -0.24 -12.00
CA LYS A 137 4.12 -1.44 -11.96
C LYS A 137 2.66 -1.04 -11.88
N VAL A 138 1.79 -1.98 -12.21
CA VAL A 138 0.35 -1.85 -12.03
C VAL A 138 -0.14 -2.78 -10.92
N VAL A 139 -1.22 -2.36 -10.23
CA VAL A 139 -1.82 -3.15 -9.16
C VAL A 139 -3.34 -3.09 -9.21
N SER A 140 -4.01 -4.19 -8.89
CA SER A 140 -5.45 -4.26 -8.70
C SER A 140 -5.80 -4.92 -7.37
N TYR A 141 -6.85 -4.41 -6.71
CA TYR A 141 -7.34 -4.90 -5.43
C TYR A 141 -8.76 -5.42 -5.57
N ILE A 142 -9.00 -6.61 -5.03
CA ILE A 142 -10.30 -7.30 -4.99
C ILE A 142 -10.63 -7.56 -3.53
N GLY A 143 -11.64 -6.87 -2.99
CA GLY A 143 -12.13 -7.06 -1.63
C GLY A 143 -13.41 -7.88 -1.60
N ILE A 144 -13.42 -9.01 -0.88
CA ILE A 144 -14.59 -9.90 -0.78
C ILE A 144 -15.15 -9.84 0.63
N GLY A 145 -16.37 -9.30 0.77
CA GLY A 145 -17.08 -9.13 2.03
C GLY A 145 -18.33 -10.00 2.16
N GLY A 146 -18.61 -10.46 3.38
CA GLY A 146 -19.84 -11.19 3.70
C GLY A 146 -21.06 -10.30 3.92
N SER A 147 -20.88 -8.98 4.01
CA SER A 147 -21.91 -7.97 4.23
C SER A 147 -21.54 -6.64 3.57
N ASP A 148 -22.30 -5.58 3.86
CA ASP A 148 -22.04 -4.19 3.47
C ASP A 148 -20.94 -3.49 4.28
N TRP A 149 -20.29 -4.17 5.22
CA TRP A 149 -19.21 -3.62 6.03
C TRP A 149 -17.88 -3.62 5.24
N VAL A 150 -17.78 -2.73 4.26
CA VAL A 150 -16.68 -2.71 3.28
C VAL A 150 -16.00 -1.35 3.12
N THR A 151 -16.48 -0.31 3.82
CA THR A 151 -16.24 1.10 3.51
C THR A 151 -14.80 1.60 3.68
N ARG A 152 -13.90 0.83 4.27
CA ARG A 152 -12.48 1.18 4.44
C ARG A 152 -11.54 0.40 3.52
N PHE A 153 -12.02 -0.69 2.94
CA PHE A 153 -11.15 -1.63 2.20
C PHE A 153 -10.39 -0.94 1.07
N GLN A 154 -11.06 -0.10 0.27
CA GLN A 154 -10.43 0.57 -0.87
C GLN A 154 -9.29 1.48 -0.45
N CYS A 155 -9.48 2.27 0.61
CA CYS A 155 -8.44 3.13 1.17
C CYS A 155 -7.31 2.30 1.80
N ASP A 156 -7.62 1.34 2.66
CA ASP A 156 -6.63 0.48 3.33
C ASP A 156 -5.73 -0.26 2.32
N SER A 157 -6.28 -0.66 1.16
CA SER A 157 -5.56 -1.38 0.12
C SER A 157 -4.70 -0.46 -0.73
N ALA A 158 -5.26 0.62 -1.26
CA ALA A 158 -4.56 1.49 -2.21
C ALA A 158 -3.41 2.28 -1.57
N ILE A 159 -3.45 2.58 -0.26
CA ILE A 159 -2.31 3.16 0.46
C ILE A 159 -1.03 2.34 0.28
N GLN A 160 -1.13 1.01 0.13
CA GLN A 160 0.03 0.19 -0.16
C GLN A 160 0.70 0.58 -1.50
N ALA A 161 -0.10 0.86 -2.53
CA ALA A 161 0.40 1.24 -3.86
C ALA A 161 1.09 2.60 -3.87
N LEU A 162 0.69 3.53 -2.99
CA LEU A 162 1.31 4.85 -2.90
C LEU A 162 2.77 4.77 -2.50
N THR A 163 3.14 3.83 -1.62
CA THR A 163 4.51 3.69 -1.12
C THR A 163 5.52 3.49 -2.27
N PRO A 164 5.38 2.50 -3.17
CA PRO A 164 6.24 2.33 -4.34
C PRO A 164 5.81 3.16 -5.56
N MET A 165 4.75 3.94 -5.48
CA MET A 165 4.13 4.65 -6.60
C MET A 165 3.66 3.69 -7.72
N TRP A 166 3.04 2.57 -7.36
CA TRP A 166 2.41 1.68 -8.33
C TRP A 166 1.08 2.23 -8.80
N LYS A 167 0.77 2.13 -10.09
CA LYS A 167 -0.51 2.57 -10.63
C LYS A 167 -1.63 1.61 -10.27
N VAL A 168 -2.66 2.10 -9.59
CA VAL A 168 -3.87 1.32 -9.29
C VAL A 168 -4.75 1.27 -10.54
N ILE A 169 -5.08 0.07 -11.01
CA ILE A 169 -5.94 -0.15 -12.18
C ILE A 169 -7.39 -0.40 -11.76
N ASN A 170 -7.60 -1.30 -10.80
CA ASN A 170 -8.90 -1.53 -10.20
C ASN A 170 -8.78 -1.59 -8.68
N ASN A 171 -9.78 -1.10 -7.98
CA ASN A 171 -9.87 -1.19 -6.51
C ASN A 171 -11.32 -1.45 -6.12
N GLU A 172 -11.73 -2.73 -6.25
CA GLU A 172 -13.13 -3.12 -6.21
C GLU A 172 -13.49 -3.87 -4.92
N VAL A 173 -14.71 -3.64 -4.45
CA VAL A 173 -15.29 -4.35 -3.32
C VAL A 173 -16.53 -5.12 -3.74
N PHE A 174 -16.64 -6.35 -3.28
CA PHE A 174 -17.75 -7.25 -3.54
C PHE A 174 -18.46 -7.56 -2.22
N PRO A 175 -19.44 -6.73 -1.80
CA PRO A 175 -20.24 -6.99 -0.61
C PRO A 175 -21.20 -8.15 -0.84
N TRP A 176 -21.70 -8.75 0.24
CA TRP A 176 -22.69 -9.87 0.19
C TRP A 176 -22.23 -11.03 -0.70
N SER A 177 -20.97 -11.43 -0.57
CA SER A 177 -20.30 -12.32 -1.53
C SER A 177 -19.94 -13.70 -0.96
N THR A 178 -20.74 -14.24 -0.03
CA THR A 178 -20.51 -15.58 0.54
C THR A 178 -20.49 -16.69 -0.54
N GLY A 179 -21.30 -16.56 -1.59
CA GLY A 179 -21.35 -17.50 -2.72
C GLY A 179 -20.79 -16.93 -4.02
N ILE A 180 -19.79 -16.08 -3.98
CA ILE A 180 -19.26 -15.34 -5.14
C ILE A 180 -18.87 -16.24 -6.32
N VAL A 181 -18.40 -17.45 -6.07
CA VAL A 181 -17.96 -18.40 -7.10
C VAL A 181 -19.09 -18.87 -8.05
N VAL A 182 -20.35 -18.72 -7.66
CA VAL A 182 -21.54 -19.04 -8.48
C VAL A 182 -22.30 -17.80 -8.94
N ASP A 183 -21.87 -16.61 -8.54
CA ASP A 183 -22.43 -15.32 -8.94
C ASP A 183 -21.79 -14.89 -10.27
N LYS A 184 -22.49 -15.15 -11.37
CA LYS A 184 -21.97 -14.97 -12.73
C LYS A 184 -21.54 -13.53 -12.99
N ASP A 185 -22.26 -12.53 -12.47
CA ASP A 185 -21.97 -11.12 -12.71
C ASP A 185 -20.70 -10.69 -11.98
N LYS A 186 -20.55 -11.12 -10.72
CA LYS A 186 -19.34 -10.84 -9.94
C LYS A 186 -18.12 -11.58 -10.50
N VAL A 187 -18.26 -12.83 -10.92
CA VAL A 187 -17.20 -13.59 -11.58
C VAL A 187 -16.78 -12.89 -12.86
N ALA A 188 -17.71 -12.49 -13.73
CA ALA A 188 -17.42 -11.75 -14.95
C ALA A 188 -16.68 -10.42 -14.68
N LYS A 189 -17.11 -9.67 -13.64
CA LYS A 189 -16.40 -8.43 -13.24
C LYS A 189 -14.97 -8.69 -12.75
N ILE A 190 -14.75 -9.78 -12.04
CA ILE A 190 -13.40 -10.17 -11.59
C ILE A 190 -12.53 -10.63 -12.77
N HIS A 191 -13.11 -11.31 -13.75
CA HIS A 191 -12.45 -11.66 -15.01
C HIS A 191 -12.02 -10.39 -15.76
N GLU A 192 -12.91 -9.38 -15.87
CA GLU A 192 -12.59 -8.06 -16.44
C GLU A 192 -11.42 -7.38 -15.72
N ILE A 193 -11.36 -7.43 -14.37
CA ILE A 193 -10.23 -6.89 -13.59
C ILE A 193 -8.91 -7.55 -14.02
N GLY A 194 -8.92 -8.87 -14.22
CA GLY A 194 -7.75 -9.60 -14.70
C GLY A 194 -7.31 -9.18 -16.11
N ALA A 195 -8.25 -8.95 -17.02
CA ALA A 195 -7.95 -8.46 -18.36
C ALA A 195 -7.43 -7.00 -18.31
N ASN A 196 -8.03 -6.15 -17.48
CA ASN A 196 -7.63 -4.76 -17.32
C ASN A 196 -6.18 -4.61 -16.85
N ILE A 197 -5.79 -5.37 -15.82
CA ILE A 197 -4.42 -5.30 -15.31
C ILE A 197 -3.41 -5.86 -16.29
N ALA A 198 -3.75 -6.91 -17.04
CA ALA A 198 -2.88 -7.45 -18.08
C ALA A 198 -2.67 -6.44 -19.21
N THR A 199 -3.74 -5.77 -19.66
CA THR A 199 -3.66 -4.70 -20.66
C THR A 199 -2.79 -3.54 -20.15
N ALA A 200 -3.01 -3.10 -18.91
CA ALA A 200 -2.25 -2.03 -18.29
C ALA A 200 -0.76 -2.37 -18.14
N ALA A 201 -0.43 -3.63 -17.83
CA ALA A 201 0.95 -4.10 -17.70
C ALA A 201 1.70 -4.18 -19.04
N GLN A 202 1.00 -4.20 -20.19
CA GLN A 202 1.62 -4.12 -21.51
C GLN A 202 2.10 -2.69 -21.84
N ASP A 203 1.41 -1.68 -21.31
CA ASP A 203 1.74 -0.26 -21.51
C ASP A 203 1.50 0.53 -20.21
N ILE A 204 2.41 0.34 -19.25
CA ILE A 204 2.30 0.95 -17.92
C ILE A 204 2.28 2.48 -17.99
N ALA A 205 2.99 3.07 -18.95
CA ALA A 205 3.06 4.53 -19.10
C ALA A 205 1.68 5.14 -19.33
N ASN A 206 0.86 4.52 -20.18
CA ASN A 206 -0.48 4.96 -20.56
C ASN A 206 -1.61 4.28 -19.76
N ALA A 207 -1.26 3.45 -18.76
CA ALA A 207 -2.23 2.79 -17.93
C ALA A 207 -3.06 3.79 -17.10
N THR A 208 -4.39 3.61 -17.11
CA THR A 208 -5.36 4.45 -16.39
C THR A 208 -6.24 3.60 -15.47
N TYR A 209 -6.79 4.23 -14.44
CA TYR A 209 -7.75 3.61 -13.54
C TYR A 209 -8.99 3.13 -14.31
N LYS A 210 -9.49 1.93 -13.97
CA LYS A 210 -10.65 1.26 -14.59
C LYS A 210 -11.73 0.87 -13.58
N GLY A 211 -11.55 1.25 -12.31
CA GLY A 211 -12.53 1.01 -11.26
C GLY A 211 -13.63 2.07 -11.24
N GLU A 212 -14.51 1.95 -10.24
CA GLU A 212 -15.54 2.94 -9.99
C GLU A 212 -14.94 4.30 -9.58
N GLU A 213 -15.41 5.38 -10.20
CA GLU A 213 -15.01 6.72 -9.83
C GLU A 213 -15.35 7.03 -8.37
N GLY A 214 -14.37 7.59 -7.66
CA GLY A 214 -14.51 8.06 -6.30
C GLY A 214 -14.84 9.56 -6.23
N VAL A 215 -14.62 10.14 -5.06
CA VAL A 215 -14.82 11.58 -4.82
C VAL A 215 -13.54 12.37 -5.08
N CYS A 216 -12.37 11.79 -4.79
CA CYS A 216 -11.08 12.40 -5.14
C CYS A 216 -10.80 12.20 -6.64
N PRO A 217 -10.67 13.27 -7.45
CA PRO A 217 -10.44 13.13 -8.89
C PRO A 217 -9.02 12.64 -9.21
N HIS A 218 -8.09 12.70 -8.27
CA HIS A 218 -6.71 12.24 -8.45
C HIS A 218 -6.54 10.73 -8.19
N CYS A 219 -7.00 10.25 -7.03
CA CYS A 219 -6.75 8.87 -6.60
C CYS A 219 -8.01 8.01 -6.46
N HIS A 220 -9.17 8.53 -6.84
CA HIS A 220 -10.49 7.88 -6.79
C HIS A 220 -10.94 7.44 -5.39
N SER A 221 -10.34 7.99 -4.32
CA SER A 221 -10.77 7.72 -2.95
C SER A 221 -12.14 8.30 -2.64
N ARG A 222 -12.88 7.60 -1.78
CA ARG A 222 -14.13 8.06 -1.15
C ARG A 222 -13.94 8.39 0.33
N ASN A 223 -12.73 8.21 0.88
CA ASN A 223 -12.41 8.44 2.27
C ASN A 223 -11.69 9.77 2.47
N PHE A 224 -12.28 10.64 3.30
CA PHE A 224 -11.74 11.97 3.59
C PHE A 224 -11.72 12.22 5.10
N TYR A 225 -10.70 12.94 5.54
CA TYR A 225 -10.67 13.58 6.84
C TYR A 225 -11.25 14.99 6.67
N LEU A 226 -12.43 15.21 7.26
CA LEU A 226 -13.18 16.46 7.13
C LEU A 226 -12.86 17.39 8.31
N ASP A 227 -12.66 18.69 8.03
CA ASP A 227 -12.74 19.72 9.05
C ASP A 227 -14.21 19.89 9.45
N ARG A 228 -14.43 20.00 10.75
CA ARG A 228 -15.77 20.17 11.30
C ARG A 228 -16.36 21.56 11.01
N GLU A 229 -15.51 22.59 10.91
CA GLU A 229 -15.94 23.98 10.91
C GLU A 229 -15.82 24.66 9.54
N SER A 230 -15.39 23.91 8.53
CA SER A 230 -15.22 24.38 7.16
C SER A 230 -15.54 23.29 6.14
N THR A 231 -15.41 23.62 4.85
CA THR A 231 -15.48 22.64 3.74
C THR A 231 -14.14 21.95 3.50
N HIS A 232 -13.09 22.34 4.23
CA HIS A 232 -11.75 21.80 4.08
C HIS A 232 -11.70 20.31 4.39
N ALA A 233 -11.00 19.57 3.55
CA ALA A 233 -10.84 18.13 3.66
C ALA A 233 -9.47 17.68 3.20
N VAL A 234 -8.98 16.58 3.77
CA VAL A 234 -7.77 15.88 3.33
C VAL A 234 -8.17 14.52 2.79
N CYS A 235 -7.76 14.21 1.58
CA CYS A 235 -7.95 12.86 1.05
C CYS A 235 -7.14 11.85 1.87
N CYS A 236 -7.82 10.87 2.51
CA CYS A 236 -7.17 9.87 3.37
C CYS A 236 -6.22 8.94 2.61
N MET A 237 -6.23 8.94 1.28
CA MET A 237 -5.37 8.11 0.45
C MET A 237 -4.15 8.87 -0.06
N CYS A 238 -4.33 9.86 -0.95
CA CYS A 238 -3.20 10.57 -1.55
C CYS A 238 -2.67 11.75 -0.72
N GLY A 239 -3.41 12.17 0.30
CA GLY A 239 -3.01 13.28 1.20
C GLY A 239 -3.25 14.68 0.63
N ILE A 240 -3.86 14.80 -0.56
CA ILE A 240 -4.20 16.11 -1.13
C ILE A 240 -5.23 16.82 -0.25
N GLU A 241 -4.98 18.09 0.02
CA GLU A 241 -5.86 19.00 0.73
C GLU A 241 -6.70 19.81 -0.25
N GLY A 242 -7.96 20.11 0.11
CA GLY A 242 -8.87 20.87 -0.71
C GLY A 242 -10.23 21.04 -0.06
N ASP A 243 -11.26 21.35 -0.85
CA ASP A 243 -12.61 21.60 -0.37
C ASP A 243 -13.62 20.58 -0.91
N VAL A 244 -14.43 20.03 0.00
CA VAL A 244 -15.61 19.25 -0.37
C VAL A 244 -16.76 20.17 -0.73
N LYS A 245 -17.38 19.94 -1.87
CA LYS A 245 -18.56 20.68 -2.35
C LYS A 245 -19.74 19.75 -2.56
N ILE A 246 -20.93 20.30 -2.40
CA ILE A 246 -22.18 19.62 -2.75
C ILE A 246 -22.89 20.49 -3.79
N LEU A 247 -23.06 19.95 -4.99
CA LEU A 247 -23.78 20.58 -6.08
C LEU A 247 -24.80 19.60 -6.64
N ASP A 248 -26.06 20.00 -6.72
CA ASP A 248 -27.19 19.17 -7.19
C ASP A 248 -27.27 17.79 -6.51
N GLY A 249 -26.97 17.75 -5.21
CA GLY A 249 -26.98 16.52 -4.40
C GLY A 249 -25.79 15.59 -4.64
N LYS A 250 -24.81 15.99 -5.43
CA LYS A 250 -23.57 15.26 -5.66
C LYS A 250 -22.42 15.86 -4.85
N VAL A 251 -21.59 15.01 -4.32
CA VAL A 251 -20.36 15.39 -3.60
C VAL A 251 -19.21 15.41 -4.59
N SER A 252 -18.43 16.49 -4.57
CA SER A 252 -17.16 16.61 -5.28
C SER A 252 -16.06 17.10 -4.36
N PHE A 253 -14.82 16.91 -4.76
CA PHE A 253 -13.63 17.40 -4.07
C PHE A 253 -12.80 18.22 -5.05
N GLU A 254 -12.53 19.45 -4.70
CA GLU A 254 -11.74 20.39 -5.52
C GLU A 254 -10.50 20.82 -4.75
N PHE A 255 -9.38 20.90 -5.44
CA PHE A 255 -8.10 21.34 -4.87
C PHE A 255 -7.30 22.15 -5.91
N PRO A 256 -6.42 23.08 -5.45
CA PRO A 256 -5.49 23.78 -6.33
C PRO A 256 -4.51 22.79 -6.99
N GLU A 257 -4.19 23.01 -8.28
CA GLU A 257 -3.32 22.11 -9.05
C GLU A 257 -1.93 21.93 -8.42
N GLU A 258 -1.41 22.98 -7.76
CA GLU A 258 -0.15 22.93 -7.01
C GLU A 258 -0.14 21.92 -5.87
N HIS A 259 -1.31 21.53 -5.34
CA HIS A 259 -1.39 20.49 -4.30
C HIS A 259 -1.05 19.09 -4.81
N LEU A 260 -1.05 18.86 -6.12
CA LEU A 260 -0.55 17.62 -6.73
C LEU A 260 0.94 17.37 -6.41
N GLU A 261 1.73 18.44 -6.25
CA GLU A 261 3.14 18.31 -5.87
C GLU A 261 3.33 17.69 -4.48
N HIS A 262 2.33 17.78 -3.61
CA HIS A 262 2.33 17.22 -2.26
C HIS A 262 1.69 15.82 -2.19
N ALA A 263 1.07 15.34 -3.25
CA ALA A 263 0.41 14.04 -3.26
C ALA A 263 1.39 12.90 -3.00
N HIS A 264 1.01 11.97 -2.12
CA HIS A 264 1.91 10.90 -1.67
C HIS A 264 2.21 9.83 -2.74
N ASP A 265 1.57 9.91 -3.89
CA ASP A 265 1.82 9.07 -5.07
C ASP A 265 2.55 9.82 -6.20
N THR A 266 3.06 11.03 -5.94
CA THR A 266 3.97 11.76 -6.82
C THR A 266 5.39 11.71 -6.30
N LEU A 267 6.38 11.81 -7.21
CA LEU A 267 7.79 11.83 -6.79
C LEU A 267 8.12 13.08 -5.98
N SER A 268 7.55 14.25 -6.32
CA SER A 268 7.68 15.48 -5.55
C SER A 268 7.18 15.31 -4.12
N GLY A 269 5.96 14.80 -3.93
CA GLY A 269 5.40 14.53 -2.61
C GLY A 269 6.20 13.51 -1.82
N LYS A 270 6.76 12.47 -2.47
CA LYS A 270 7.67 11.52 -1.83
C LYS A 270 8.98 12.17 -1.36
N LEU A 271 9.55 13.07 -2.12
CA LEU A 271 10.77 13.77 -1.73
C LEU A 271 10.51 14.78 -0.62
N ILE A 272 9.38 15.50 -0.64
CA ILE A 272 8.93 16.36 0.46
C ILE A 272 8.78 15.53 1.75
N HIS A 273 8.09 14.38 1.68
CA HIS A 273 7.94 13.49 2.82
C HIS A 273 9.29 12.95 3.35
N ALA A 274 10.23 12.63 2.47
CA ALA A 274 11.58 12.20 2.86
C ALA A 274 12.34 13.30 3.62
N ASP A 275 12.20 14.56 3.20
CA ASP A 275 12.79 15.72 3.89
C ASP A 275 12.13 15.95 5.27
N ASP A 276 10.83 15.78 5.39
CA ASP A 276 10.13 15.89 6.69
C ASP A 276 10.56 14.78 7.65
N ILE A 277 10.73 13.55 7.19
CA ILE A 277 11.30 12.46 7.98
C ILE A 277 12.70 12.87 8.48
N LYS A 278 13.56 13.40 7.61
CA LYS A 278 14.91 13.85 7.98
C LYS A 278 14.89 14.94 9.05
N LYS A 279 14.03 15.96 8.90
CA LYS A 279 13.85 17.03 9.91
C LYS A 279 13.37 16.46 11.23
N THR A 280 12.35 15.60 11.23
CA THR A 280 11.77 14.96 12.43
C THR A 280 12.80 14.10 13.15
N VAL A 281 13.62 13.35 12.43
CA VAL A 281 14.70 12.54 13.00
C VAL A 281 15.74 13.44 13.68
N ALA A 282 16.15 14.56 13.07
CA ALA A 282 17.09 15.50 13.65
C ALA A 282 16.53 16.11 14.96
N ILE A 283 15.28 16.57 14.96
CA ILE A 283 14.60 17.09 16.16
C ILE A 283 14.56 16.01 17.27
N SER A 284 14.18 14.78 16.92
CA SER A 284 14.12 13.66 17.87
C SER A 284 15.49 13.35 18.50
N MET A 285 16.56 13.43 17.70
CA MET A 285 17.92 13.21 18.21
C MET A 285 18.34 14.27 19.21
N GLU A 286 18.01 15.55 18.97
CA GLU A 286 18.29 16.62 19.93
C GLU A 286 17.44 16.51 21.20
N LEU A 287 16.15 16.27 21.07
CA LEU A 287 15.26 16.06 22.24
C LEU A 287 15.75 14.93 23.15
N LYS A 288 16.21 13.81 22.58
CA LYS A 288 16.73 12.67 23.34
C LYS A 288 18.01 12.97 24.14
N LYS A 289 18.73 14.04 23.82
CA LYS A 289 19.91 14.47 24.57
C LYS A 289 19.53 15.27 25.82
N SER A 290 18.34 15.88 25.87
CA SER A 290 17.90 16.72 26.98
C SER A 290 17.69 15.91 28.26
N ASP A 291 17.99 16.55 29.40
CA ASP A 291 17.84 15.89 30.71
C ASP A 291 16.35 15.72 31.07
N ASP A 292 15.48 16.66 30.68
CA ASP A 292 14.03 16.54 30.88
C ASP A 292 13.48 15.29 30.15
N TYR A 293 13.87 15.04 28.89
CA TYR A 293 13.46 13.85 28.16
C TYR A 293 13.91 12.56 28.85
N LYS A 294 15.19 12.51 29.28
CA LYS A 294 15.75 11.34 29.98
C LYS A 294 15.05 11.07 31.30
N GLN A 295 14.86 12.14 32.11
CA GLN A 295 14.20 12.03 33.40
C GLN A 295 12.74 11.57 33.27
N ARG A 296 11.97 12.12 32.32
CA ARG A 296 10.60 11.69 32.07
C ARG A 296 10.54 10.23 31.61
N LEU A 297 11.42 9.83 30.70
CA LEU A 297 11.46 8.45 30.23
C LEU A 297 11.80 7.46 31.36
N GLU A 298 12.72 7.84 32.27
CA GLU A 298 13.06 7.03 33.42
C GLU A 298 11.89 6.91 34.41
N ASN A 299 11.16 7.99 34.65
CA ASN A 299 9.95 7.97 35.48
C ASN A 299 8.91 6.99 34.90
N TYR A 300 8.70 6.98 33.57
CA TYR A 300 7.75 6.04 32.95
C TYR A 300 8.23 4.59 33.01
N LYS A 301 9.52 4.32 32.85
CA LYS A 301 10.08 2.97 33.00
C LYS A 301 9.89 2.40 34.39
N ASN A 302 10.01 3.27 35.41
CA ASN A 302 9.90 2.89 36.82
C ASN A 302 8.46 2.86 37.32
N PHE A 303 7.50 3.44 36.57
CA PHE A 303 6.10 3.50 37.00
C PHE A 303 5.42 2.13 36.96
N ILE A 304 5.54 1.40 35.82
CA ILE A 304 4.92 0.09 35.65
C ILE A 304 5.63 -0.73 34.56
N THR A 305 5.77 -2.01 34.79
CA THR A 305 6.26 -2.96 33.78
C THR A 305 5.13 -3.64 33.05
N ALA A 306 5.36 -4.00 31.79
CA ALA A 306 4.35 -4.69 30.98
C ALA A 306 3.95 -6.05 31.59
N THR A 307 2.68 -6.29 31.78
CA THR A 307 2.12 -7.58 32.16
C THR A 307 2.27 -8.57 30.99
N LYS A 308 2.79 -9.74 31.31
CA LYS A 308 3.00 -10.82 30.31
C LYS A 308 2.22 -12.07 30.72
N PRO A 309 1.77 -12.90 29.75
CA PRO A 309 1.20 -14.19 30.08
C PRO A 309 2.25 -15.06 30.80
N GLN A 310 1.81 -15.78 31.83
CA GLN A 310 2.61 -16.82 32.46
C GLN A 310 2.73 -17.98 31.45
N ARG A 311 3.94 -18.30 31.03
CA ARG A 311 4.25 -19.41 30.12
C ARG A 311 5.07 -20.44 30.86
#